data_13b4c192a5975cfe2f90a05ae821eb2c
#
_entry.id   13b4c192a5975cfe2f90a05ae821eb2c
#
_cell.length_a   1.000
_cell.length_b   1.000
_cell.length_c   1.000
_cell.angle_alpha   90.00
_cell.angle_beta   90.00
_cell.angle_gamma   90.00
#
_symmetry.space_group_name_H-M   'P 1'
#
loop_
_entity.id
_entity.type
_entity.pdbx_description
1 polymer ?
#
loop_
_entity_poly.entity_id
_entity_poly.type
_entity_poly.pdbx_seq_one_letter_code
_entity_poly.pdbx_strand_id
1 'polypeptide(L)'
;MKLKVLETFVSVQGEGPYQGLPSYFVRCAGCNLNCAWCDTKELLKKPGRDVEVKELVKEAVKALSNGVHHITVTGGEPLLQQEGVNNFISQLLTEVGYTPIVIFTNGTIPLQKECDALWHYPDYVVDVKPPSARVRKPFVFPLTINYMTVHLKTVVTCEEDIYFVDSFIKTYLKNMKLSFIYYVNPTTQHIARKVFKEVLRWNKKYPLLEARMHLQAHKVWGLQ
;
A
#
# COMPACT_ATOMS: atom_id res chain seq x y z
N MET A 1 -16.08 14.95 10.79
CA MET A 1 -15.37 13.67 11.08
C MET A 1 -13.87 13.95 11.06
N LYS A 2 -13.12 13.28 11.93
CA LYS A 2 -11.67 13.48 12.06
C LYS A 2 -10.90 12.20 11.68
N LEU A 3 -9.71 12.40 11.14
CA LEU A 3 -8.68 11.38 10.98
C LEU A 3 -7.51 11.71 11.92
N LYS A 4 -6.94 10.69 12.56
CA LYS A 4 -5.71 10.84 13.31
C LYS A 4 -4.52 10.69 12.37
N VAL A 5 -3.80 11.78 12.13
CA VAL A 5 -2.77 11.92 11.10
C VAL A 5 -1.43 12.23 11.75
N LEU A 6 -0.36 11.59 11.30
CA LEU A 6 1.02 11.91 11.70
C LEU A 6 1.53 13.12 10.94
N GLU A 7 1.34 13.11 9.63
CA GLU A 7 1.80 14.17 8.72
C GLU A 7 1.07 14.12 7.38
N THR A 8 1.08 15.23 6.67
CA THR A 8 0.71 15.35 5.26
C THR A 8 1.85 16.03 4.52
N PHE A 9 2.16 15.59 3.31
CA PHE A 9 3.23 16.16 2.50
C PHE A 9 3.06 15.82 1.01
N VAL A 10 3.77 16.55 0.14
CA VAL A 10 3.89 16.24 -1.29
C VAL A 10 5.27 15.67 -1.54
N SER A 11 5.32 14.52 -2.21
CA SER A 11 6.56 13.86 -2.61
C SER A 11 6.34 12.99 -3.84
N VAL A 12 7.37 12.28 -4.27
CA VAL A 12 7.26 11.27 -5.34
C VAL A 12 6.80 9.95 -4.74
N GLN A 13 5.82 9.30 -5.39
CA GLN A 13 5.44 7.93 -5.00
C GLN A 13 6.61 6.98 -5.20
N GLY A 14 7.07 6.39 -4.11
CA GLY A 14 8.26 5.53 -4.11
C GLY A 14 7.98 4.08 -4.47
N GLU A 15 6.72 3.64 -4.49
CA GLU A 15 6.34 2.23 -4.62
C GLU A 15 4.95 2.06 -5.29
N GLY A 16 4.66 0.83 -5.71
CA GLY A 16 3.35 0.47 -6.24
C GLY A 16 3.07 0.97 -7.66
N PRO A 17 1.80 1.02 -8.07
CA PRO A 17 1.42 1.29 -9.46
C PRO A 17 1.78 2.69 -9.94
N TYR A 18 1.90 3.64 -9.04
CA TYR A 18 2.16 5.06 -9.35
C TYR A 18 3.60 5.50 -9.07
N GLN A 19 4.54 4.55 -8.97
CA GLN A 19 5.95 4.87 -8.71
C GLN A 19 6.49 5.91 -9.70
N GLY A 20 7.17 6.92 -9.17
CA GLY A 20 7.76 8.01 -9.95
C GLY A 20 6.84 9.21 -10.17
N LEU A 21 5.56 9.12 -9.85
CA LEU A 21 4.61 10.22 -10.00
C LEU A 21 4.51 11.08 -8.73
N PRO A 22 4.28 12.40 -8.86
CA PRO A 22 4.02 13.28 -7.72
C PRO A 22 2.73 12.86 -6.99
N SER A 23 2.79 12.76 -5.68
CA SER A 23 1.67 12.37 -4.81
C SER A 23 1.53 13.30 -3.62
N TYR A 24 0.29 13.54 -3.20
CA TYR A 24 -0.02 14.08 -1.88
C TYR A 24 -0.27 12.92 -0.92
N PHE A 25 0.53 12.88 0.14
CA PHE A 25 0.49 11.82 1.13
C PHE A 25 -0.31 12.23 2.36
N VAL A 26 -1.20 11.36 2.79
CA VAL A 26 -1.85 11.39 4.10
C VAL A 26 -1.33 10.20 4.91
N ARG A 27 -0.46 10.47 5.90
CA ARG A 27 0.10 9.45 6.77
C ARG A 27 -0.70 9.32 8.05
N CYS A 28 -1.51 8.27 8.14
CA CYS A 28 -2.33 7.94 9.30
C CYS A 28 -1.48 7.56 10.51
N ALA A 29 -1.92 7.93 11.70
CA ALA A 29 -1.31 7.54 12.97
C ALA A 29 -1.81 6.17 13.43
N GLY A 30 -0.94 5.47 14.20
CA GLY A 30 -1.23 4.16 14.75
C GLY A 30 -0.99 3.02 13.78
N CYS A 31 -0.53 1.89 14.32
CA CYS A 31 -0.35 0.64 13.59
C CYS A 31 -0.61 -0.52 14.53
N ASN A 32 -1.24 -1.55 14.01
CA ASN A 32 -1.49 -2.79 14.76
C ASN A 32 -0.33 -3.80 14.65
N LEU A 33 0.76 -3.45 13.95
CA LEU A 33 1.98 -4.23 13.81
C LEU A 33 3.19 -3.48 14.40
N ASN A 34 4.26 -4.24 14.69
CA ASN A 34 5.57 -3.72 15.09
C ASN A 34 6.66 -4.44 14.28
N CYS A 35 6.72 -4.16 12.98
CA CYS A 35 7.66 -4.80 12.07
C CYS A 35 9.11 -4.49 12.43
N ALA A 36 10.00 -5.50 12.34
CA ALA A 36 11.42 -5.36 12.70
C ALA A 36 12.13 -4.27 11.88
N TRP A 37 11.79 -4.17 10.59
CA TRP A 37 12.41 -3.24 9.62
C TRP A 37 11.45 -2.11 9.18
N CYS A 38 10.49 -1.70 10.05
CA CYS A 38 9.61 -0.58 9.77
C CYS A 38 10.42 0.71 9.60
N ASP A 39 10.27 1.36 8.44
CA ASP A 39 10.99 2.60 8.10
C ASP A 39 10.39 3.85 8.77
N THR A 40 9.17 3.75 9.28
CA THR A 40 8.47 4.84 9.99
C THR A 40 8.31 4.56 11.49
N LYS A 41 9.08 3.62 12.06
CA LYS A 41 8.94 3.15 13.42
C LYS A 41 9.00 4.27 14.48
N GLU A 42 9.94 5.21 14.32
CA GLU A 42 10.08 6.34 15.25
C GLU A 42 8.92 7.34 15.12
N LEU A 43 8.45 7.55 13.90
CA LEU A 43 7.31 8.41 13.65
C LEU A 43 6.01 7.84 14.24
N LEU A 44 5.85 6.51 14.19
CA LEU A 44 4.68 5.82 14.73
C LEU A 44 4.57 5.87 16.27
N LYS A 45 5.62 6.24 16.97
CA LYS A 45 5.58 6.49 18.42
C LYS A 45 4.88 7.80 18.78
N LYS A 46 4.73 8.71 17.81
CA LYS A 46 4.02 9.98 18.01
C LYS A 46 2.51 9.72 18.05
N PRO A 47 1.76 10.47 18.88
CA PRO A 47 0.31 10.25 19.03
C PRO A 47 -0.50 10.63 17.77
N GLY A 48 0.10 11.38 16.84
CA GLY A 48 -0.62 12.01 15.74
C GLY A 48 -1.50 13.18 16.21
N ARG A 49 -2.09 13.86 15.24
CA ARG A 49 -3.05 14.96 15.49
C ARG A 49 -4.41 14.60 14.90
N ASP A 50 -5.47 14.99 15.55
CA ASP A 50 -6.82 14.89 15.01
C ASP A 50 -7.04 16.01 13.99
N VAL A 51 -7.25 15.63 12.73
CA VAL A 51 -7.46 16.57 11.62
C VAL A 51 -8.88 16.39 11.08
N GLU A 52 -9.60 17.48 10.90
CA GLU A 52 -10.91 17.42 10.25
C GLU A 52 -10.75 16.94 8.80
N VAL A 53 -11.62 16.02 8.38
CA VAL A 53 -11.59 15.49 7.01
C VAL A 53 -11.70 16.61 5.97
N LYS A 54 -12.51 17.64 6.23
CA LYS A 54 -12.65 18.81 5.36
C LYS A 54 -11.33 19.58 5.14
N GLU A 55 -10.44 19.61 6.14
CA GLU A 55 -9.13 20.25 6.02
C GLU A 55 -8.21 19.42 5.11
N LEU A 56 -8.18 18.09 5.30
CA LEU A 56 -7.44 17.19 4.44
C LEU A 56 -7.89 17.26 2.97
N VAL A 57 -9.21 17.36 2.75
CA VAL A 57 -9.78 17.53 1.41
C VAL A 57 -9.28 18.84 0.77
N LYS A 58 -9.31 19.96 1.50
CA LYS A 58 -8.80 21.24 1.00
C LYS A 58 -7.32 21.19 0.65
N GLU A 59 -6.49 20.54 1.50
CA GLU A 59 -5.07 20.34 1.23
C GLU A 59 -4.85 19.49 -0.02
N ALA A 60 -5.59 18.37 -0.16
CA ALA A 60 -5.51 17.48 -1.32
C ALA A 60 -5.93 18.19 -2.62
N VAL A 61 -7.04 18.92 -2.62
CA VAL A 61 -7.49 19.71 -3.79
C VAL A 61 -6.44 20.75 -4.19
N LYS A 62 -5.86 21.45 -3.23
CA LYS A 62 -4.75 22.39 -3.48
C LYS A 62 -3.52 21.70 -4.07
N ALA A 63 -3.17 20.51 -3.56
CA ALA A 63 -2.04 19.73 -4.10
C ALA A 63 -2.31 19.30 -5.55
N LEU A 64 -3.49 18.77 -5.84
CA LEU A 64 -3.90 18.39 -7.20
C LEU A 64 -3.85 19.58 -8.17
N SER A 65 -4.33 20.76 -7.77
CA SER A 65 -4.26 21.98 -8.59
C SER A 65 -2.82 22.48 -8.83
N ASN A 66 -1.86 22.03 -8.02
CA ASN A 66 -0.44 22.33 -8.15
C ASN A 66 0.37 21.21 -8.87
N GLY A 67 -0.29 20.31 -9.60
CA GLY A 67 0.38 19.31 -10.42
C GLY A 67 0.67 17.97 -9.73
N VAL A 68 0.12 17.72 -8.54
CA VAL A 68 0.12 16.38 -7.97
C VAL A 68 -0.78 15.47 -8.82
N HIS A 69 -0.31 14.26 -9.10
CA HIS A 69 -1.02 13.31 -9.96
C HIS A 69 -2.09 12.51 -9.20
N HIS A 70 -1.81 12.11 -7.96
CA HIS A 70 -2.68 11.21 -7.19
C HIS A 70 -2.54 11.42 -5.69
N ILE A 71 -3.45 10.80 -4.94
CA ILE A 71 -3.46 10.81 -3.48
C ILE A 71 -3.00 9.47 -2.94
N THR A 72 -2.08 9.50 -1.98
CA THR A 72 -1.63 8.30 -1.26
C THR A 72 -2.06 8.35 0.19
N VAL A 73 -2.86 7.38 0.61
CA VAL A 73 -3.18 7.14 2.02
C VAL A 73 -2.29 6.02 2.54
N THR A 74 -1.50 6.33 3.55
CA THR A 74 -0.48 5.44 4.12
C THR A 74 -0.35 5.68 5.63
N GLY A 75 0.76 5.29 6.24
CA GLY A 75 1.08 5.63 7.62
C GLY A 75 1.50 4.44 8.44
N GLY A 76 0.88 4.28 9.61
CA GLY A 76 0.95 3.02 10.34
C GLY A 76 0.09 1.98 9.63
N GLU A 77 -1.19 1.96 9.94
CA GLU A 77 -2.18 1.17 9.22
C GLU A 77 -3.46 1.99 9.00
N PRO A 78 -3.70 2.47 7.77
CA PRO A 78 -4.88 3.30 7.47
C PRO A 78 -6.21 2.60 7.77
N LEU A 79 -6.27 1.28 7.59
CA LEU A 79 -7.51 0.53 7.80
C LEU A 79 -7.92 0.39 9.28
N LEU A 80 -7.10 0.85 10.24
CA LEU A 80 -7.55 1.07 11.63
C LEU A 80 -8.57 2.22 11.74
N GLN A 81 -8.64 3.09 10.74
CA GLN A 81 -9.49 4.27 10.66
C GLN A 81 -10.34 4.25 9.38
N GLN A 82 -10.83 3.08 8.97
CA GLN A 82 -11.52 2.89 7.68
C GLN A 82 -12.64 3.91 7.44
N GLU A 83 -13.49 4.14 8.43
CA GLU A 83 -14.61 5.08 8.31
C GLU A 83 -14.12 6.50 7.98
N GLY A 84 -13.08 6.97 8.68
CA GLY A 84 -12.48 8.28 8.42
C GLY A 84 -11.78 8.36 7.06
N VAL A 85 -11.07 7.30 6.66
CA VAL A 85 -10.43 7.20 5.34
C VAL A 85 -11.48 7.20 4.23
N ASN A 86 -12.54 6.43 4.36
CA ASN A 86 -13.64 6.38 3.40
C ASN A 86 -14.34 7.73 3.28
N ASN A 87 -14.57 8.41 4.40
CA ASN A 87 -15.17 9.74 4.40
C ASN A 87 -14.28 10.78 3.71
N PHE A 88 -12.95 10.72 3.93
CA PHE A 88 -11.98 11.56 3.20
C PHE A 88 -12.05 11.33 1.70
N ILE A 89 -12.02 10.08 1.26
CA ILE A 89 -12.10 9.71 -0.17
C ILE A 89 -13.42 10.20 -0.78
N SER A 90 -14.54 9.93 -0.13
CA SER A 90 -15.86 10.33 -0.61
C SER A 90 -15.97 11.84 -0.78
N GLN A 91 -15.56 12.63 0.21
CA GLN A 91 -15.60 14.08 0.11
C GLN A 91 -14.64 14.61 -0.96
N LEU A 92 -13.44 14.05 -1.08
CA LEU A 92 -12.49 14.45 -2.11
C LEU A 92 -13.06 14.21 -3.51
N LEU A 93 -13.62 13.03 -3.78
CA LEU A 93 -14.22 12.70 -5.08
C LEU A 93 -15.45 13.57 -5.39
N THR A 94 -16.19 13.99 -4.38
CA THR A 94 -17.30 14.96 -4.53
C THR A 94 -16.77 16.32 -5.01
N GLU A 95 -15.62 16.77 -4.51
CA GLU A 95 -15.04 18.07 -4.87
C GLU A 95 -14.34 18.08 -6.23
N VAL A 96 -13.60 17.00 -6.58
CA VAL A 96 -12.75 16.97 -7.79
C VAL A 96 -13.26 16.07 -8.91
N GLY A 97 -14.35 15.33 -8.69
CA GLY A 97 -14.85 14.31 -9.59
C GLY A 97 -13.97 13.07 -9.55
N TYR A 98 -12.96 12.97 -10.41
CA TYR A 98 -12.05 11.83 -10.46
C TYR A 98 -10.61 12.23 -10.13
N THR A 99 -9.98 11.44 -9.29
CA THR A 99 -8.52 11.45 -9.06
C THR A 99 -8.06 10.05 -8.67
N PRO A 100 -6.90 9.56 -9.14
CA PRO A 100 -6.38 8.30 -8.67
C PRO A 100 -6.05 8.37 -7.18
N ILE A 101 -6.43 7.33 -6.43
CA ILE A 101 -6.16 7.21 -4.98
C ILE A 101 -5.56 5.84 -4.73
N VAL A 102 -4.49 5.77 -3.96
CA VAL A 102 -3.89 4.51 -3.54
C VAL A 102 -3.82 4.41 -2.02
N ILE A 103 -4.19 3.26 -1.49
CA ILE A 103 -4.11 2.95 -0.06
C ILE A 103 -3.06 1.86 0.16
N PHE A 104 -2.06 2.15 0.97
CA PHE A 104 -1.08 1.16 1.43
C PHE A 104 -1.54 0.56 2.74
N THR A 105 -1.72 -0.77 2.78
CA THR A 105 -2.15 -1.50 3.97
C THR A 105 -1.26 -2.72 4.23
N ASN A 106 -1.16 -3.12 5.49
CA ASN A 106 -0.42 -4.32 5.89
C ASN A 106 -1.22 -5.63 5.74
N GLY A 107 -2.45 -5.58 5.24
CA GLY A 107 -3.25 -6.75 4.92
C GLY A 107 -3.78 -7.55 6.10
N THR A 108 -3.69 -7.03 7.33
CA THR A 108 -4.16 -7.73 8.55
C THR A 108 -5.50 -7.23 9.08
N ILE A 109 -6.15 -6.34 8.33
CA ILE A 109 -7.47 -5.79 8.67
C ILE A 109 -8.39 -6.05 7.47
N PRO A 110 -9.58 -6.64 7.67
CA PRO A 110 -10.54 -6.84 6.61
C PRO A 110 -11.16 -5.51 6.17
N LEU A 111 -11.53 -5.40 4.91
CA LEU A 111 -12.31 -4.26 4.43
C LEU A 111 -13.74 -4.34 4.93
N GLN A 112 -14.28 -3.20 5.36
CA GLN A 112 -15.68 -3.05 5.68
C GLN A 112 -16.50 -2.89 4.39
N LYS A 113 -17.69 -3.51 4.35
CA LYS A 113 -18.54 -3.57 3.15
C LYS A 113 -19.19 -2.24 2.73
N GLU A 114 -19.04 -1.18 3.51
CA GLU A 114 -19.78 0.07 3.35
C GLU A 114 -19.27 1.00 2.25
N CYS A 115 -18.31 0.56 1.45
CA CYS A 115 -17.77 1.35 0.32
C CYS A 115 -18.53 1.18 -0.99
N ASP A 116 -19.69 0.52 -1.01
CA ASP A 116 -20.42 0.18 -2.25
C ASP A 116 -20.98 1.41 -3.03
N ALA A 117 -20.92 2.61 -2.44
CA ALA A 117 -21.44 3.83 -3.05
C ALA A 117 -20.40 4.66 -3.84
N LEU A 118 -19.14 4.30 -3.82
CA LEU A 118 -18.08 5.04 -4.52
C LEU A 118 -17.88 4.47 -5.92
N TRP A 119 -18.22 5.24 -6.94
CA TRP A 119 -18.05 4.92 -8.36
C TRP A 119 -16.58 4.71 -8.77
N HIS A 120 -15.64 5.12 -7.90
CA HIS A 120 -14.19 4.97 -8.08
C HIS A 120 -13.58 4.43 -6.79
N TYR A 121 -13.26 3.14 -6.80
CA TYR A 121 -12.56 2.51 -5.69
C TYR A 121 -11.07 2.87 -5.74
N PRO A 122 -10.42 3.12 -4.58
CA PRO A 122 -8.97 3.29 -4.56
C PRO A 122 -8.25 2.00 -4.95
N ASP A 123 -7.07 2.14 -5.52
CA ASP A 123 -6.13 1.04 -5.63
C ASP A 123 -5.60 0.66 -4.25
N TYR A 124 -5.51 -0.63 -3.96
CA TYR A 124 -4.89 -1.12 -2.74
C TYR A 124 -3.52 -1.72 -3.03
N VAL A 125 -2.49 -1.25 -2.31
CA VAL A 125 -1.19 -1.90 -2.25
C VAL A 125 -1.09 -2.62 -0.93
N VAL A 126 -1.22 -3.95 -0.97
CA VAL A 126 -1.27 -4.79 0.22
C VAL A 126 0.09 -5.39 0.49
N ASP A 127 0.73 -4.94 1.57
CA ASP A 127 2.07 -5.38 1.98
C ASP A 127 1.98 -6.68 2.77
N VAL A 128 2.18 -7.81 2.08
CA VAL A 128 2.21 -9.15 2.66
C VAL A 128 3.50 -9.32 3.45
N LYS A 129 3.40 -9.38 4.77
CA LYS A 129 4.56 -9.36 5.67
C LYS A 129 5.25 -10.72 5.74
N PRO A 130 6.53 -10.83 5.31
CA PRO A 130 7.30 -12.07 5.35
C PRO A 130 7.87 -12.35 6.76
N PRO A 131 8.50 -13.51 6.98
CA PRO A 131 9.08 -13.88 8.28
C PRO A 131 10.06 -12.86 8.85
N SER A 132 10.89 -12.22 8.01
CA SER A 132 11.84 -11.18 8.44
C SER A 132 11.17 -9.96 9.09
N ALA A 133 9.89 -9.71 8.82
CA ALA A 133 9.12 -8.65 9.49
C ALA A 133 8.90 -8.94 10.98
N ARG A 134 9.04 -10.19 11.42
CA ARG A 134 8.85 -10.67 12.82
C ARG A 134 7.48 -10.32 13.40
N VAL A 135 6.45 -10.36 12.59
CA VAL A 135 5.07 -10.15 13.00
C VAL A 135 4.26 -11.44 12.87
N ARG A 136 3.26 -11.65 13.76
CA ARG A 136 2.47 -12.89 13.83
C ARG A 136 0.96 -12.62 13.65
N LYS A 137 0.60 -11.69 12.78
CA LYS A 137 -0.81 -11.48 12.45
C LYS A 137 -1.16 -12.15 11.12
N PRO A 138 -2.33 -12.81 11.02
CA PRO A 138 -2.73 -13.44 9.78
C PRO A 138 -3.00 -12.40 8.69
N PHE A 139 -2.73 -12.78 7.45
CA PHE A 139 -3.20 -12.07 6.29
C PHE A 139 -4.71 -12.33 6.14
N VAL A 140 -5.51 -11.27 6.15
CA VAL A 140 -6.98 -11.36 6.08
C VAL A 140 -7.59 -10.44 5.02
N PHE A 141 -6.74 -9.69 4.29
CA PHE A 141 -7.21 -8.80 3.26
C PHE A 141 -7.92 -9.60 2.15
N PRO A 142 -9.13 -9.22 1.75
CA PRO A 142 -9.85 -9.92 0.71
C PRO A 142 -9.17 -9.67 -0.65
N LEU A 143 -8.76 -10.75 -1.34
CA LEU A 143 -8.15 -10.68 -2.67
C LEU A 143 -9.20 -10.70 -3.80
N THR A 144 -10.46 -11.02 -3.47
CA THR A 144 -11.55 -11.15 -4.44
C THR A 144 -12.65 -10.16 -4.12
N ILE A 145 -12.41 -8.89 -4.41
CA ILE A 145 -13.49 -7.90 -4.38
C ILE A 145 -13.73 -7.48 -5.83
N ASN A 146 -14.96 -7.65 -6.30
CA ASN A 146 -15.38 -7.14 -7.59
C ASN A 146 -15.16 -5.62 -7.61
N TYR A 147 -14.53 -5.12 -8.68
CA TYR A 147 -14.27 -3.69 -8.94
C TYR A 147 -13.12 -3.02 -8.19
N MET A 148 -12.31 -3.73 -7.40
CA MET A 148 -11.14 -3.16 -6.75
C MET A 148 -9.85 -3.61 -7.42
N THR A 149 -8.91 -2.68 -7.62
CA THR A 149 -7.56 -3.02 -8.06
C THR A 149 -6.70 -3.31 -6.82
N VAL A 150 -6.30 -4.56 -6.67
CA VAL A 150 -5.43 -5.01 -5.59
C VAL A 150 -4.07 -5.37 -6.14
N HIS A 151 -3.06 -4.69 -5.63
CA HIS A 151 -1.66 -4.97 -5.89
C HIS A 151 -1.04 -5.58 -4.64
N LEU A 152 -0.34 -6.68 -4.79
CA LEU A 152 0.40 -7.29 -3.69
C LEU A 152 1.82 -6.75 -3.64
N LYS A 153 2.39 -6.67 -2.45
CA LYS A 153 3.77 -6.24 -2.24
C LYS A 153 4.41 -7.04 -1.12
N THR A 154 5.70 -7.37 -1.24
CA THR A 154 6.52 -7.92 -0.14
C THR A 154 7.92 -7.34 -0.20
N VAL A 155 8.41 -6.85 0.94
CA VAL A 155 9.83 -6.50 1.11
C VAL A 155 10.58 -7.76 1.47
N VAL A 156 11.60 -8.11 0.67
CA VAL A 156 12.40 -9.34 0.80
C VAL A 156 13.80 -9.00 1.28
N THR A 157 14.16 -9.47 2.47
CA THR A 157 15.45 -9.17 3.12
C THR A 157 16.39 -10.36 3.14
N CYS A 158 15.88 -11.57 3.04
CA CYS A 158 16.62 -12.82 3.10
C CYS A 158 15.97 -13.90 2.21
N GLU A 159 16.62 -15.06 2.09
CA GLU A 159 16.11 -16.17 1.26
C GLU A 159 14.81 -16.78 1.82
N GLU A 160 14.65 -16.80 3.14
CA GLU A 160 13.43 -17.29 3.78
C GLU A 160 12.20 -16.50 3.32
N ASP A 161 12.36 -15.19 3.12
CA ASP A 161 11.28 -14.35 2.58
C ASP A 161 10.92 -14.75 1.13
N ILE A 162 11.88 -15.19 0.33
CA ILE A 162 11.63 -15.68 -1.05
C ILE A 162 10.77 -16.95 -0.99
N TYR A 163 11.12 -17.90 -0.12
CA TYR A 163 10.33 -19.12 0.07
C TYR A 163 8.92 -18.81 0.60
N PHE A 164 8.79 -17.80 1.47
CA PHE A 164 7.51 -17.32 1.93
C PHE A 164 6.65 -16.79 0.76
N VAL A 165 7.21 -15.93 -0.11
CA VAL A 165 6.49 -15.42 -1.30
C VAL A 165 6.04 -16.57 -2.21
N ASP A 166 6.90 -17.56 -2.47
CA ASP A 166 6.55 -18.74 -3.26
C ASP A 166 5.41 -19.54 -2.64
N SER A 167 5.44 -19.73 -1.33
CA SER A 167 4.38 -20.39 -0.57
C SER A 167 3.06 -19.60 -0.60
N PHE A 168 3.14 -18.28 -0.44
CA PHE A 168 1.98 -17.40 -0.52
C PHE A 168 1.30 -17.46 -1.89
N ILE A 169 2.08 -17.38 -2.98
CA ILE A 169 1.57 -17.53 -4.35
C ILE A 169 0.86 -18.88 -4.53
N LYS A 170 1.47 -19.96 -4.07
CA LYS A 170 0.87 -21.31 -4.16
C LYS A 170 -0.42 -21.44 -3.37
N THR A 171 -0.49 -20.84 -2.20
CA THR A 171 -1.63 -20.97 -1.28
C THR A 171 -2.79 -20.10 -1.69
N TYR A 172 -2.52 -18.83 -2.02
CA TYR A 172 -3.56 -17.82 -2.20
C TYR A 172 -3.85 -17.49 -3.66
N LEU A 173 -2.85 -17.53 -4.55
CA LEU A 173 -2.99 -17.02 -5.92
C LEU A 173 -3.14 -18.11 -6.99
N LYS A 174 -2.69 -19.34 -6.73
CA LYS A 174 -2.68 -20.43 -7.72
C LYS A 174 -4.05 -20.70 -8.37
N ASN A 175 -5.13 -20.58 -7.61
CA ASN A 175 -6.48 -20.92 -8.05
C ASN A 175 -7.34 -19.67 -8.34
N MET A 176 -6.74 -18.49 -8.33
CA MET A 176 -7.47 -17.26 -8.61
C MET A 176 -7.80 -17.15 -10.09
N LYS A 177 -8.97 -16.60 -10.37
CA LYS A 177 -9.46 -16.35 -11.76
C LYS A 177 -9.19 -14.93 -12.24
N LEU A 178 -8.57 -14.09 -11.38
CA LEU A 178 -8.24 -12.69 -11.66
C LEU A 178 -6.73 -12.53 -11.82
N SER A 179 -6.32 -11.57 -12.64
CA SER A 179 -4.92 -11.19 -12.76
C SER A 179 -4.47 -10.38 -11.54
N PHE A 180 -3.25 -10.64 -11.07
CA PHE A 180 -2.62 -9.94 -9.96
C PHE A 180 -1.26 -9.41 -10.33
N ILE A 181 -0.95 -8.19 -9.89
CA ILE A 181 0.40 -7.65 -9.89
C ILE A 181 0.99 -7.85 -8.50
N TYR A 182 2.16 -8.48 -8.43
CA TYR A 182 2.89 -8.71 -7.19
C TYR A 182 4.26 -8.05 -7.25
N TYR A 183 4.43 -6.98 -6.49
CA TYR A 183 5.69 -6.27 -6.35
C TYR A 183 6.58 -6.95 -5.31
N VAL A 184 7.75 -7.39 -5.73
CA VAL A 184 8.75 -8.00 -4.85
C VAL A 184 9.93 -7.06 -4.72
N ASN A 185 10.14 -6.54 -3.52
CA ASN A 185 11.09 -5.48 -3.20
C ASN A 185 12.33 -6.03 -2.49
N PRO A 186 13.38 -6.46 -3.21
CA PRO A 186 14.62 -6.93 -2.58
C PRO A 186 15.39 -5.76 -1.95
N THR A 187 15.96 -5.98 -0.76
CA THR A 187 16.68 -4.93 -0.02
C THR A 187 18.18 -4.86 -0.34
N THR A 188 18.75 -5.89 -0.94
CA THR A 188 20.18 -5.96 -1.29
C THR A 188 20.37 -6.51 -2.70
N GLN A 189 21.53 -6.20 -3.33
CA GLN A 189 21.87 -6.74 -4.65
C GLN A 189 21.94 -8.27 -4.67
N HIS A 190 22.44 -8.89 -3.59
CA HIS A 190 22.50 -10.34 -3.48
C HIS A 190 21.11 -10.97 -3.53
N ILE A 191 20.19 -10.46 -2.74
CA ILE A 191 18.79 -10.90 -2.72
C ILE A 191 18.10 -10.59 -4.04
N ALA A 192 18.36 -9.43 -4.65
CA ALA A 192 17.80 -9.06 -5.94
C ALA A 192 18.10 -10.09 -7.05
N ARG A 193 19.34 -10.60 -7.11
CA ARG A 193 19.71 -11.64 -8.10
C ARG A 193 18.92 -12.94 -7.91
N LYS A 194 18.59 -13.32 -6.67
CA LYS A 194 17.78 -14.50 -6.36
C LYS A 194 16.31 -14.26 -6.68
N VAL A 195 15.76 -13.11 -6.24
CA VAL A 195 14.40 -12.70 -6.54
C VAL A 195 14.15 -12.66 -8.04
N PHE A 196 15.09 -12.14 -8.84
CA PHE A 196 14.94 -12.09 -10.30
C PHE A 196 14.69 -13.46 -10.92
N LYS A 197 15.45 -14.48 -10.50
CA LYS A 197 15.26 -15.87 -10.99
C LYS A 197 13.87 -16.40 -10.64
N GLU A 198 13.39 -16.10 -9.45
CA GLU A 198 12.07 -16.54 -9.00
C GLU A 198 10.93 -15.77 -9.71
N VAL A 199 11.09 -14.48 -9.94
CA VAL A 199 10.12 -13.69 -10.73
C VAL A 199 9.94 -14.27 -12.14
N LEU A 200 11.03 -14.64 -12.81
CA LEU A 200 10.95 -15.32 -14.11
C LEU A 200 10.21 -16.66 -14.00
N ARG A 201 10.49 -17.45 -12.95
CA ARG A 201 9.84 -18.73 -12.70
C ARG A 201 8.36 -18.58 -12.40
N TRP A 202 7.97 -17.63 -11.55
CA TRP A 202 6.57 -17.37 -11.19
C TRP A 202 5.76 -16.91 -12.39
N ASN A 203 6.25 -15.94 -13.16
CA ASN A 203 5.57 -15.43 -14.36
C ASN A 203 5.38 -16.53 -15.43
N LYS A 204 6.35 -17.44 -15.58
CA LYS A 204 6.21 -18.60 -16.47
C LYS A 204 5.16 -19.59 -15.97
N LYS A 205 5.10 -19.82 -14.65
CA LYS A 205 4.28 -20.86 -14.04
C LYS A 205 2.83 -20.47 -13.80
N TYR A 206 2.58 -19.17 -13.52
CA TYR A 206 1.29 -18.63 -13.13
C TYR A 206 0.84 -17.52 -14.10
N PRO A 207 0.12 -17.85 -15.19
CA PRO A 207 -0.19 -16.89 -16.26
C PRO A 207 -1.01 -15.68 -15.84
N LEU A 208 -1.76 -15.77 -14.74
CA LEU A 208 -2.56 -14.65 -14.20
C LEU A 208 -1.79 -13.82 -13.14
N LEU A 209 -0.55 -14.20 -12.84
CA LEU A 209 0.32 -13.45 -11.95
C LEU A 209 1.32 -12.66 -12.77
N GLU A 210 1.38 -11.37 -12.55
CA GLU A 210 2.46 -10.51 -13.01
C GLU A 210 3.37 -10.15 -11.83
N ALA A 211 4.36 -11.00 -11.55
CA ALA A 211 5.38 -10.70 -10.55
C ALA A 211 6.39 -9.69 -11.12
N ARG A 212 6.64 -8.61 -10.39
CA ARG A 212 7.57 -7.54 -10.77
C ARG A 212 8.60 -7.34 -9.68
N MET A 213 9.87 -7.23 -10.07
CA MET A 213 10.89 -6.66 -9.17
C MET A 213 10.61 -5.16 -9.02
N HIS A 214 10.71 -4.68 -7.80
CA HIS A 214 10.38 -3.30 -7.51
C HIS A 214 11.41 -2.66 -6.58
N LEU A 215 11.58 -1.35 -6.67
CA LEU A 215 12.46 -0.56 -5.80
C LEU A 215 11.63 0.30 -4.85
N GLN A 216 12.21 0.61 -3.71
CA GLN A 216 11.74 1.72 -2.86
C GLN A 216 12.44 3.01 -3.35
N ALA A 217 11.90 3.63 -4.41
CA ALA A 217 12.54 4.74 -5.11
C ALA A 217 12.81 5.94 -4.18
N HIS A 218 11.92 6.22 -3.23
CA HIS A 218 12.10 7.27 -2.24
C HIS A 218 13.40 7.08 -1.42
N LYS A 219 13.79 5.84 -1.10
CA LYS A 219 15.05 5.55 -0.39
C LYS A 219 16.27 5.76 -1.28
N VAL A 220 16.16 5.43 -2.57
CA VAL A 220 17.26 5.62 -3.53
C VAL A 220 17.51 7.09 -3.80
N TRP A 221 16.44 7.89 -3.89
CA TRP A 221 16.52 9.32 -4.19
C TRP A 221 16.65 10.23 -2.96
N GLY A 222 16.60 9.64 -1.74
CA GLY A 222 16.65 10.42 -0.50
C GLY A 222 15.43 11.33 -0.29
N LEU A 223 14.28 10.98 -0.87
CA LEU A 223 13.02 11.71 -0.74
C LEU A 223 12.19 11.14 0.42
N GLN A 224 11.30 11.99 0.96
CA GLN A 224 10.38 11.58 2.02
C GLN A 224 9.28 10.67 1.49
#